data_21df82bccb83e1c3098c43ea69b4b6dc
#
_entry.id   21df82bccb83e1c3098c43ea69b4b6dc
#
_cell.length_a   1.000
_cell.length_b   1.000
_cell.length_c   1.000
_cell.angle_alpha   90.00
_cell.angle_beta   90.00
_cell.angle_gamma   90.00
#
_symmetry.space_group_name_H-M   'P 1'
#
loop_
_entity.id
_entity.type
_entity.pdbx_description
1 polymer ?
#
loop_
_entity_poly.entity_id
_entity_poly.type
_entity_poly.pdbx_seq_one_letter_code
_entity_poly.pdbx_strand_id
1 'polypeptide(L)'
;RHEGLNIYIYANPKNQRERDFNTAMYEKAEAIRCRRFEAIVNERYDFFDKRKFKADFIEHYRQELPKHDQKWGFVFLHFNNFVHGKCTFEDIDVELCNKFRTYLLSANQLRHPDRKVTRNSASGYWSTFRGFLKILYRKRLIKINVNDYLEKIETEDVIKDYLSVEELFALAETPCKKPVLKTASLFSCLTSL
;
A
#
# COMPACT_ATOMS: atom_id res chain seq x y z
N ARG A 1 -7.44 29.60 -24.72
CA ARG A 1 -8.68 29.32 -23.99
C ARG A 1 -8.59 30.01 -22.63
N HIS A 2 -9.53 30.88 -22.29
CA HIS A 2 -9.59 31.55 -20.99
C HIS A 2 -10.44 30.70 -20.04
N GLU A 3 -10.00 30.59 -18.80
CA GLU A 3 -10.69 29.82 -17.77
C GLU A 3 -10.82 30.69 -16.51
N GLY A 4 -12.04 30.77 -15.97
CA GLY A 4 -12.31 31.47 -14.72
C GLY A 4 -11.77 30.68 -13.52
N LEU A 5 -10.99 31.32 -12.65
CA LEU A 5 -10.40 30.71 -11.46
C LEU A 5 -11.34 30.72 -10.23
N ASN A 6 -12.51 31.36 -10.35
CA ASN A 6 -13.42 31.64 -9.22
C ASN A 6 -12.71 32.32 -8.04
N ILE A 7 -11.76 33.21 -8.36
CA ILE A 7 -11.04 34.05 -7.40
C ILE A 7 -11.47 35.48 -7.64
N TYR A 8 -11.84 36.17 -6.58
CA TYR A 8 -12.29 37.57 -6.62
C TYR A 8 -11.34 38.41 -5.79
N ILE A 9 -11.15 39.67 -6.19
CA ILE A 9 -10.32 40.64 -5.49
C ILE A 9 -11.09 41.95 -5.38
N TYR A 10 -10.78 42.75 -4.39
CA TYR A 10 -11.29 44.10 -4.26
C TYR A 10 -10.59 45.00 -5.30
N ALA A 11 -11.37 45.62 -6.17
CA ALA A 11 -10.80 46.52 -7.22
C ALA A 11 -10.12 47.74 -6.60
N ASN A 12 -10.70 48.31 -5.53
CA ASN A 12 -10.19 49.46 -4.80
C ASN A 12 -10.17 49.18 -3.31
N PRO A 13 -9.14 48.50 -2.77
CA PRO A 13 -9.08 48.13 -1.35
C PRO A 13 -8.94 49.40 -0.49
N LYS A 14 -9.90 49.59 0.44
CA LYS A 14 -10.01 50.79 1.28
C LYS A 14 -9.25 50.66 2.62
N ASN A 15 -9.01 49.44 3.08
CA ASN A 15 -8.37 49.17 4.38
C ASN A 15 -7.28 48.07 4.25
N GLN A 16 -6.51 47.90 5.29
CA GLN A 16 -5.43 46.92 5.31
C GLN A 16 -5.96 45.48 5.12
N ARG A 17 -7.10 45.15 5.71
CA ARG A 17 -7.71 43.82 5.59
C ARG A 17 -8.04 43.42 4.16
N GLU A 18 -8.54 44.41 3.36
CA GLU A 18 -8.85 44.18 1.92
C GLU A 18 -7.60 44.01 1.10
N ARG A 19 -6.50 44.71 1.47
CA ARG A 19 -5.19 44.56 0.82
C ARG A 19 -4.60 43.17 1.12
N ASP A 20 -4.63 42.75 2.38
CA ASP A 20 -4.12 41.43 2.79
C ASP A 20 -4.93 40.30 2.10
N PHE A 21 -6.26 40.46 2.01
CA PHE A 21 -7.12 39.55 1.26
C PHE A 21 -6.70 39.47 -0.23
N ASN A 22 -6.48 40.61 -0.88
CA ASN A 22 -6.05 40.62 -2.26
C ASN A 22 -4.69 39.92 -2.43
N THR A 23 -3.74 40.14 -1.53
CA THR A 23 -2.43 39.50 -1.55
C THR A 23 -2.59 37.96 -1.47
N ALA A 24 -3.39 37.47 -0.52
CA ALA A 24 -3.66 36.03 -0.41
C ALA A 24 -4.34 35.44 -1.66
N MET A 25 -5.23 36.19 -2.31
CA MET A 25 -5.89 35.77 -3.54
C MET A 25 -4.92 35.75 -4.73
N TYR A 26 -3.98 36.68 -4.83
CA TYR A 26 -2.91 36.66 -5.83
C TYR A 26 -1.98 35.45 -5.63
N GLU A 27 -1.56 35.16 -4.39
CA GLU A 27 -0.74 33.99 -4.08
C GLU A 27 -1.47 32.70 -4.48
N LYS A 28 -2.76 32.60 -4.17
CA LYS A 28 -3.59 31.45 -4.56
C LYS A 28 -3.68 31.32 -6.09
N ALA A 29 -3.86 32.40 -6.81
CA ALA A 29 -3.90 32.40 -8.28
C ALA A 29 -2.58 31.96 -8.88
N GLU A 30 -1.46 32.42 -8.32
CA GLU A 30 -0.12 32.00 -8.74
C GLU A 30 0.16 30.54 -8.47
N ALA A 31 -0.24 30.01 -7.32
CA ALA A 31 -0.13 28.59 -7.02
C ALA A 31 -0.93 27.72 -8.03
N ILE A 32 -2.12 28.16 -8.42
CA ILE A 32 -2.91 27.48 -9.47
C ILE A 32 -2.20 27.56 -10.82
N ARG A 33 -1.65 28.73 -11.16
CA ARG A 33 -0.88 28.93 -12.41
C ARG A 33 0.31 27.98 -12.48
N CYS A 34 1.10 27.89 -11.41
CA CYS A 34 2.26 27.01 -11.34
C CYS A 34 1.87 25.53 -11.52
N ARG A 35 0.84 25.05 -10.82
CA ARG A 35 0.34 23.67 -11.00
C ARG A 35 -0.09 23.36 -12.42
N ARG A 36 -0.77 24.31 -13.07
CA ARG A 36 -1.21 24.13 -14.47
C ARG A 36 -0.05 24.18 -15.44
N PHE A 37 0.90 25.07 -15.22
CA PHE A 37 2.12 25.11 -16.00
C PHE A 37 2.89 23.79 -15.92
N GLU A 38 3.10 23.27 -14.72
CA GLU A 38 3.71 21.94 -14.52
C GLU A 38 2.93 20.82 -15.23
N ALA A 39 1.59 20.84 -15.15
CA ALA A 39 0.76 19.86 -15.85
C ALA A 39 0.92 19.94 -17.38
N ILE A 40 0.94 21.14 -17.95
CA ILE A 40 1.13 21.38 -19.40
C ILE A 40 2.54 20.95 -19.83
N VAL A 41 3.56 21.33 -19.07
CA VAL A 41 4.95 20.94 -19.35
C VAL A 41 5.11 19.42 -19.28
N ASN A 42 4.57 18.79 -18.25
CA ASN A 42 4.59 17.34 -18.12
C ASN A 42 3.86 16.64 -19.27
N GLU A 43 2.73 17.20 -19.73
CA GLU A 43 1.98 16.67 -20.87
C GLU A 43 2.71 16.88 -22.21
N ARG A 44 3.32 18.05 -22.39
CA ARG A 44 3.96 18.45 -23.66
C ARG A 44 5.31 17.77 -23.89
N TYR A 45 6.07 17.52 -22.82
CA TYR A 45 7.42 16.94 -22.90
C TYR A 45 7.46 15.46 -22.50
N ASP A 46 6.29 14.82 -22.42
CA ASP A 46 6.16 13.37 -22.16
C ASP A 46 6.91 12.90 -20.90
N PHE A 47 7.07 13.78 -19.91
CA PHE A 47 7.58 13.37 -18.59
C PHE A 47 6.72 12.27 -17.96
N PHE A 48 5.45 12.17 -18.40
CA PHE A 48 4.55 11.07 -18.11
C PHE A 48 4.03 10.48 -19.43
N ASP A 49 4.62 9.37 -19.84
CA ASP A 49 4.19 8.66 -21.05
C ASP A 49 2.77 8.10 -20.84
N LYS A 50 1.79 8.70 -21.54
CA LYS A 50 0.38 8.28 -21.48
C LYS A 50 0.19 6.81 -21.83
N ARG A 51 1.05 6.23 -22.66
CA ARG A 51 1.00 4.81 -23.04
C ARG A 51 1.33 3.92 -21.86
N LYS A 52 2.29 4.33 -21.01
CA LYS A 52 2.66 3.58 -19.81
C LYS A 52 1.53 3.52 -18.79
N PHE A 53 0.71 4.58 -18.66
CA PHE A 53 -0.43 4.57 -17.73
C PHE A 53 -1.57 3.65 -18.18
N LYS A 54 -1.74 3.46 -19.50
CA LYS A 54 -2.71 2.53 -20.07
C LYS A 54 -2.19 1.10 -20.15
N ALA A 55 -0.93 0.87 -19.82
CA ALA A 55 -0.37 -0.47 -19.80
C ALA A 55 -0.99 -1.32 -18.68
N ASP A 56 -0.98 -2.62 -18.88
CA ASP A 56 -1.56 -3.60 -17.98
C ASP A 56 -0.71 -3.70 -16.69
N PHE A 57 -1.30 -3.28 -15.58
CA PHE A 57 -0.70 -3.38 -14.24
C PHE A 57 -0.55 -4.83 -13.79
N ILE A 58 -1.53 -5.69 -14.10
CA ILE A 58 -1.52 -7.10 -13.68
C ILE A 58 -0.35 -7.83 -14.34
N GLU A 59 -0.14 -7.61 -15.63
CA GLU A 59 0.97 -8.22 -16.36
C GLU A 59 2.33 -7.70 -15.83
N HIS A 60 2.44 -6.39 -15.58
CA HIS A 60 3.65 -5.83 -14.98
C HIS A 60 3.93 -6.41 -13.58
N TYR A 61 2.90 -6.56 -12.74
CA TYR A 61 3.05 -7.17 -11.42
C TYR A 61 3.53 -8.61 -11.53
N ARG A 62 2.96 -9.38 -12.47
CA ARG A 62 3.37 -10.78 -12.73
C ARG A 62 4.84 -10.88 -13.12
N GLN A 63 5.34 -9.96 -13.94
CA GLN A 63 6.75 -9.92 -14.35
C GLN A 63 7.71 -9.56 -13.22
N GLU A 64 7.25 -8.84 -12.21
CA GLU A 64 8.07 -8.51 -11.03
C GLU A 64 8.16 -9.67 -10.03
N LEU A 65 7.16 -10.61 -9.99
CA LEU A 65 7.11 -11.69 -8.99
C LEU A 65 8.39 -12.52 -8.84
N PRO A 66 9.09 -12.91 -9.93
CA PRO A 66 10.31 -13.73 -9.80
C PRO A 66 11.46 -13.06 -9.05
N LYS A 67 11.40 -11.75 -8.86
CA LYS A 67 12.43 -10.94 -8.17
C LYS A 67 12.19 -10.84 -6.66
N HIS A 68 11.07 -11.40 -6.18
CA HIS A 68 10.59 -11.22 -4.81
C HIS A 68 10.26 -12.56 -4.14
N ASP A 69 9.96 -12.50 -2.84
CA ASP A 69 9.59 -13.66 -2.05
C ASP A 69 8.16 -14.16 -2.35
N GLN A 70 7.82 -15.35 -1.80
CA GLN A 70 6.53 -15.99 -1.97
C GLN A 70 5.34 -15.10 -1.54
N LYS A 71 5.55 -14.20 -0.59
CA LYS A 71 4.53 -13.30 -0.07
C LYS A 71 3.99 -12.37 -1.16
N TRP A 72 4.84 -11.91 -2.08
CA TRP A 72 4.43 -11.12 -3.24
C TRP A 72 3.46 -11.88 -4.13
N GLY A 73 3.67 -13.18 -4.30
CA GLY A 73 2.74 -14.05 -5.04
C GLY A 73 1.35 -14.10 -4.40
N PHE A 74 1.26 -14.21 -3.07
CA PHE A 74 -0.02 -14.18 -2.37
C PHE A 74 -0.72 -12.81 -2.53
N VAL A 75 0.01 -11.72 -2.40
CA VAL A 75 -0.54 -10.37 -2.59
C VAL A 75 -1.03 -10.19 -4.03
N PHE A 76 -0.26 -10.65 -5.02
CA PHE A 76 -0.66 -10.62 -6.43
C PHE A 76 -1.97 -11.38 -6.66
N LEU A 77 -2.10 -12.60 -6.14
CA LEU A 77 -3.30 -13.41 -6.32
C LEU A 77 -4.53 -12.75 -5.67
N HIS A 78 -4.38 -12.19 -4.46
CA HIS A 78 -5.46 -11.44 -3.82
C HIS A 78 -5.84 -10.20 -4.62
N PHE A 79 -4.86 -9.44 -5.12
CA PHE A 79 -5.13 -8.26 -5.92
C PHE A 79 -5.79 -8.62 -7.26
N ASN A 80 -5.27 -9.63 -7.95
CA ASN A 80 -5.82 -10.12 -9.22
C ASN A 80 -7.28 -10.59 -9.07
N ASN A 81 -7.60 -11.30 -7.98
CA ASN A 81 -8.97 -11.70 -7.67
C ASN A 81 -9.86 -10.49 -7.39
N PHE A 82 -9.36 -9.50 -6.68
CA PHE A 82 -10.09 -8.28 -6.34
C PHE A 82 -10.45 -7.45 -7.59
N VAL A 83 -9.51 -7.30 -8.53
CA VAL A 83 -9.76 -6.55 -9.78
C VAL A 83 -10.27 -7.41 -10.94
N HIS A 84 -10.58 -8.69 -10.68
CA HIS A 84 -11.07 -9.65 -11.69
C HIS A 84 -10.14 -9.75 -12.91
N GLY A 85 -8.84 -9.69 -12.69
CA GLY A 85 -7.81 -9.86 -13.70
C GLY A 85 -7.60 -8.66 -14.63
N LYS A 86 -8.21 -7.51 -14.38
CA LYS A 86 -8.11 -6.32 -15.23
C LYS A 86 -7.80 -5.08 -14.39
N CYS A 87 -6.65 -4.47 -14.65
CA CYS A 87 -6.25 -3.22 -14.02
C CYS A 87 -5.12 -2.59 -14.83
N THR A 88 -5.22 -1.31 -15.09
CA THR A 88 -4.16 -0.51 -15.71
C THR A 88 -3.45 0.34 -14.66
N PHE A 89 -2.30 0.94 -15.00
CA PHE A 89 -1.65 1.88 -14.06
C PHE A 89 -2.49 3.13 -13.81
N GLU A 90 -3.37 3.50 -14.76
CA GLU A 90 -4.28 4.65 -14.61
C GLU A 90 -5.35 4.40 -13.55
N ASP A 91 -5.75 3.14 -13.35
CA ASP A 91 -6.75 2.73 -12.36
C ASP A 91 -6.19 2.75 -10.93
N ILE A 92 -4.85 2.79 -10.77
CA ILE A 92 -4.21 2.78 -9.45
C ILE A 92 -4.32 4.17 -8.81
N ASP A 93 -5.39 4.36 -8.08
CA ASP A 93 -5.67 5.57 -7.29
C ASP A 93 -5.87 5.24 -5.80
N VAL A 94 -6.11 6.27 -5.00
CA VAL A 94 -6.33 6.16 -3.54
C VAL A 94 -7.60 5.36 -3.25
N GLU A 95 -8.64 5.53 -4.06
CA GLU A 95 -9.94 4.88 -3.86
C GLU A 95 -9.85 3.37 -4.10
N LEU A 96 -9.25 2.94 -5.23
CA LEU A 96 -9.01 1.53 -5.53
C LEU A 96 -8.15 0.86 -4.44
N CYS A 97 -7.09 1.54 -4.03
CA CYS A 97 -6.19 1.04 -2.99
C CYS A 97 -6.91 0.86 -1.64
N ASN A 98 -7.77 1.80 -1.22
CA ASN A 98 -8.57 1.67 -0.01
C ASN A 98 -9.62 0.55 -0.12
N LYS A 99 -10.25 0.38 -1.29
CA LYS A 99 -11.13 -0.77 -1.55
C LYS A 99 -10.38 -2.09 -1.43
N PHE A 100 -9.17 -2.18 -1.96
CA PHE A 100 -8.33 -3.37 -1.81
C PHE A 100 -7.92 -3.62 -0.35
N ARG A 101 -7.59 -2.57 0.42
CA ARG A 101 -7.35 -2.68 1.87
C ARG A 101 -8.54 -3.30 2.59
N THR A 102 -9.75 -2.83 2.30
CA THR A 102 -11.00 -3.36 2.88
C THR A 102 -11.24 -4.81 2.44
N TYR A 103 -11.01 -5.12 1.17
CA TYR A 103 -11.09 -6.49 0.66
C TYR A 103 -10.17 -7.44 1.43
N LEU A 104 -8.90 -7.06 1.68
CA LEU A 104 -7.95 -7.91 2.43
C LEU A 104 -8.42 -8.25 3.85
N LEU A 105 -9.16 -7.35 4.51
CA LEU A 105 -9.71 -7.57 5.85
C LEU A 105 -10.86 -8.57 5.87
N SER A 106 -11.52 -8.80 4.73
CA SER A 106 -12.66 -9.72 4.59
C SER A 106 -12.36 -10.94 3.72
N ALA A 107 -11.21 -10.98 3.07
CA ALA A 107 -10.83 -12.02 2.12
C ALA A 107 -10.69 -13.40 2.78
N ASN A 108 -10.93 -14.45 2.01
CA ASN A 108 -10.62 -15.81 2.41
C ASN A 108 -9.17 -16.15 2.06
N GLN A 109 -8.58 -17.08 2.79
CA GLN A 109 -7.24 -17.58 2.49
C GLN A 109 -7.23 -18.33 1.15
N LEU A 110 -6.19 -18.13 0.35
CA LEU A 110 -6.07 -18.75 -0.98
C LEU A 110 -5.93 -20.27 -0.92
N ARG A 111 -5.29 -20.81 0.14
CA ARG A 111 -5.10 -22.24 0.35
C ARG A 111 -6.25 -22.90 1.11
N HIS A 112 -6.97 -22.15 1.91
CA HIS A 112 -8.08 -22.59 2.75
C HIS A 112 -9.25 -21.63 2.60
N PRO A 113 -10.07 -21.79 1.54
CA PRO A 113 -11.15 -20.86 1.22
C PRO A 113 -12.26 -20.81 2.30
N ASP A 114 -12.32 -21.78 3.18
CA ASP A 114 -13.19 -21.85 4.35
C ASP A 114 -12.75 -20.92 5.50
N ARG A 115 -11.51 -20.41 5.46
CA ARG A 115 -10.92 -19.58 6.51
C ARG A 115 -10.65 -18.17 6.02
N LYS A 116 -10.89 -17.20 6.90
CA LYS A 116 -10.55 -15.80 6.65
C LYS A 116 -9.04 -15.57 6.75
N VAL A 117 -8.54 -14.60 6.00
CA VAL A 117 -7.20 -14.04 6.20
C VAL A 117 -7.15 -13.42 7.58
N THR A 118 -6.16 -13.75 8.39
CA THR A 118 -5.99 -13.13 9.71
C THR A 118 -5.60 -11.66 9.55
N ARG A 119 -5.96 -10.82 10.53
CA ARG A 119 -5.64 -9.39 10.50
C ARG A 119 -4.14 -9.12 10.33
N ASN A 120 -3.30 -9.90 11.00
CA ASN A 120 -1.84 -9.79 10.87
C ASN A 120 -1.34 -10.18 9.48
N SER A 121 -1.94 -11.19 8.85
CA SER A 121 -1.64 -11.55 7.46
C SER A 121 -2.09 -10.46 6.50
N ALA A 122 -3.29 -9.90 6.67
CA ALA A 122 -3.79 -8.79 5.87
C ALA A 122 -2.90 -7.55 6.00
N SER A 123 -2.45 -7.20 7.22
CA SER A 123 -1.48 -6.13 7.46
C SER A 123 -0.17 -6.37 6.72
N GLY A 124 0.34 -7.60 6.76
CA GLY A 124 1.54 -7.99 6.04
C GLY A 124 1.39 -7.91 4.52
N TYR A 125 0.26 -8.36 3.96
CA TYR A 125 -0.05 -8.26 2.52
C TYR A 125 -0.19 -6.80 2.09
N TRP A 126 -0.91 -6.01 2.87
CA TRP A 126 -1.07 -4.59 2.63
C TRP A 126 0.25 -3.83 2.64
N SER A 127 1.13 -4.11 3.60
CA SER A 127 2.47 -3.52 3.66
C SER A 127 3.31 -3.85 2.43
N THR A 128 3.26 -5.11 1.96
CA THR A 128 3.94 -5.55 0.73
C THR A 128 3.39 -4.81 -0.50
N PHE A 129 2.07 -4.69 -0.64
CA PHE A 129 1.44 -3.95 -1.73
C PHE A 129 1.83 -2.47 -1.73
N ARG A 130 1.81 -1.81 -0.56
CA ARG A 130 2.28 -0.43 -0.41
C ARG A 130 3.75 -0.26 -0.79
N GLY A 131 4.58 -1.25 -0.46
CA GLY A 131 5.99 -1.30 -0.90
C GLY A 131 6.10 -1.32 -2.43
N PHE A 132 5.26 -2.11 -3.10
CA PHE A 132 5.20 -2.14 -4.56
C PHE A 132 4.76 -0.79 -5.15
N LEU A 133 3.72 -0.17 -4.61
CA LEU A 133 3.29 1.17 -5.05
C LEU A 133 4.42 2.21 -4.97
N LYS A 134 5.28 2.15 -3.94
CA LYS A 134 6.46 3.02 -3.84
C LYS A 134 7.46 2.78 -4.98
N ILE A 135 7.68 1.52 -5.35
CA ILE A 135 8.55 1.16 -6.47
C ILE A 135 7.99 1.73 -7.78
N LEU A 136 6.68 1.57 -8.01
CA LEU A 136 6.01 2.08 -9.21
C LEU A 136 6.08 3.61 -9.31
N TYR A 137 5.88 4.32 -8.19
CA TYR A 137 6.02 5.76 -8.15
C TYR A 137 7.46 6.20 -8.48
N ARG A 138 8.48 5.56 -7.91
CA ARG A 138 9.89 5.82 -8.24
C ARG A 138 10.22 5.55 -9.71
N LYS A 139 9.61 4.52 -10.30
CA LYS A 139 9.72 4.20 -11.74
C LYS A 139 8.86 5.12 -12.63
N ARG A 140 8.12 6.07 -12.06
CA ARG A 140 7.20 6.99 -12.76
C ARG A 140 6.11 6.25 -13.56
N LEU A 141 5.65 5.11 -13.07
CA LEU A 141 4.56 4.32 -13.65
C LEU A 141 3.19 4.74 -13.09
N ILE A 142 3.16 5.42 -11.95
CA ILE A 142 1.97 6.07 -11.38
C ILE A 142 2.26 7.54 -11.13
N LYS A 143 1.23 8.40 -11.30
CA LYS A 143 1.38 9.87 -11.30
C LYS A 143 1.63 10.46 -9.92
N ILE A 144 1.01 9.90 -8.90
CA ILE A 144 1.07 10.40 -7.52
C ILE A 144 1.59 9.33 -6.59
N ASN A 145 2.20 9.74 -5.49
CA ASN A 145 2.55 8.82 -4.42
C ASN A 145 1.29 8.48 -3.61
N VAL A 146 0.57 7.46 -4.06
CA VAL A 146 -0.68 7.02 -3.43
C VAL A 146 -0.48 6.71 -1.94
N ASN A 147 0.73 6.26 -1.55
CA ASN A 147 1.03 5.88 -0.16
C ASN A 147 0.90 7.02 0.85
N ASP A 148 0.98 8.29 0.43
CA ASP A 148 0.86 9.45 1.31
C ASP A 148 -0.58 9.60 1.86
N TYR A 149 -1.54 8.94 1.20
CA TYR A 149 -2.96 8.99 1.52
C TYR A 149 -3.50 7.66 2.06
N LEU A 150 -2.65 6.64 2.19
CA LEU A 150 -3.06 5.30 2.60
C LEU A 150 -2.72 5.02 4.06
N GLU A 151 -3.72 4.64 4.83
CA GLU A 151 -3.55 4.19 6.20
C GLU A 151 -2.97 2.77 6.27
N LYS A 152 -2.35 2.46 7.39
CA LYS A 152 -1.92 1.10 7.73
C LYS A 152 -3.11 0.23 8.12
N ILE A 153 -2.93 -1.08 8.07
CA ILE A 153 -3.78 -2.03 8.78
C ILE A 153 -3.10 -2.31 10.12
N GLU A 154 -3.76 -1.95 11.20
CA GLU A 154 -3.25 -2.23 12.55
C GLU A 154 -3.21 -3.74 12.79
N THR A 155 -2.13 -4.20 13.39
CA THR A 155 -1.96 -5.60 13.79
C THR A 155 -2.65 -5.88 15.11
N GLU A 156 -3.04 -7.13 15.30
CA GLU A 156 -3.52 -7.63 16.59
C GLU A 156 -2.35 -8.27 17.33
N ASP A 157 -2.28 -8.00 18.63
CA ASP A 157 -1.35 -8.70 19.50
C ASP A 157 -1.75 -10.16 19.60
N VAL A 158 -0.81 -11.04 19.28
CA VAL A 158 -1.00 -12.49 19.42
C VAL A 158 -0.36 -12.90 20.72
N ILE A 159 -1.19 -13.36 21.65
CA ILE A 159 -0.69 -14.03 22.86
C ILE A 159 -0.05 -15.33 22.35
N LYS A 160 1.25 -15.45 22.53
CA LYS A 160 1.96 -16.68 22.25
C LYS A 160 1.84 -17.59 23.44
N ASP A 161 1.33 -18.79 23.20
CA ASP A 161 1.40 -19.85 24.21
C ASP A 161 2.86 -20.21 24.44
N TYR A 162 3.21 -20.39 25.68
CA TYR A 162 4.53 -20.87 26.10
C TYR A 162 4.36 -22.08 27.00
N LEU A 163 5.32 -22.98 26.97
CA LEU A 163 5.35 -24.11 27.86
C LEU A 163 5.81 -23.67 29.25
N SER A 164 5.08 -24.10 30.28
CA SER A 164 5.56 -23.95 31.66
C SER A 164 6.75 -24.87 31.90
N VAL A 165 7.46 -24.64 32.99
CA VAL A 165 8.61 -25.49 33.37
C VAL A 165 8.15 -26.96 33.57
N GLU A 166 6.99 -27.16 34.19
CA GLU A 166 6.40 -28.49 34.44
C GLU A 166 6.06 -29.19 33.11
N GLU A 167 5.52 -28.43 32.12
CA GLU A 167 5.22 -28.95 30.79
C GLU A 167 6.49 -29.28 30.01
N LEU A 168 7.59 -28.53 30.20
CA LEU A 168 8.89 -28.86 29.63
C LEU A 168 9.47 -30.15 30.22
N PHE A 169 9.33 -30.39 31.53
CA PHE A 169 9.72 -31.64 32.14
C PHE A 169 8.87 -32.81 31.61
N ALA A 170 7.55 -32.65 31.53
CA ALA A 170 6.67 -33.67 30.96
C ALA A 170 7.04 -33.99 29.49
N LEU A 171 7.36 -32.94 28.68
CA LEU A 171 7.86 -33.14 27.32
C LEU A 171 9.19 -33.91 27.29
N ALA A 172 10.11 -33.62 28.24
CA ALA A 172 11.39 -34.31 28.37
C ALA A 172 11.24 -35.81 28.73
N GLU A 173 10.22 -36.18 29.49
CA GLU A 173 9.93 -37.55 29.86
C GLU A 173 9.13 -38.32 28.79
N THR A 174 8.35 -37.60 27.96
CA THR A 174 7.48 -38.21 26.94
C THR A 174 8.31 -38.93 25.86
N PRO A 175 8.03 -40.23 25.56
CA PRO A 175 8.70 -40.98 24.51
C PRO A 175 8.45 -40.33 23.12
N CYS A 176 9.51 -40.16 22.32
CA CYS A 176 9.41 -39.61 20.99
C CYS A 176 9.99 -40.56 19.94
N LYS A 177 9.23 -40.85 18.88
CA LYS A 177 9.68 -41.72 17.77
C LYS A 177 10.91 -41.17 17.03
N LYS A 178 11.15 -39.84 17.12
CA LYS A 178 12.29 -39.15 16.49
C LYS A 178 13.07 -38.40 17.58
N PRO A 179 14.06 -39.02 18.23
CA PRO A 179 14.80 -38.44 19.36
C PRO A 179 15.44 -37.09 19.03
N VAL A 180 15.96 -36.92 17.79
CA VAL A 180 16.56 -35.67 17.33
C VAL A 180 15.59 -34.49 17.39
N LEU A 181 14.30 -34.68 17.04
CA LEU A 181 13.30 -33.61 17.12
C LEU A 181 13.02 -33.25 18.59
N LYS A 182 12.95 -34.20 19.49
CA LYS A 182 12.77 -33.97 20.93
C LYS A 182 13.95 -33.15 21.48
N THR A 183 15.17 -33.57 21.18
CA THR A 183 16.38 -32.85 21.62
C THR A 183 16.43 -31.44 21.07
N ALA A 184 16.12 -31.25 19.78
CA ALA A 184 16.09 -29.91 19.16
C ALA A 184 15.02 -29.01 19.80
N SER A 185 13.82 -29.55 20.09
CA SER A 185 12.74 -28.79 20.74
C SER A 185 13.14 -28.36 22.15
N LEU A 186 13.68 -29.28 22.96
CA LEU A 186 14.15 -28.95 24.30
C LEU A 186 15.30 -27.96 24.30
N PHE A 187 16.25 -28.13 23.36
CA PHE A 187 17.34 -27.19 23.20
C PHE A 187 16.81 -25.76 22.84
N SER A 188 15.89 -25.68 21.90
CA SER A 188 15.27 -24.38 21.53
C SER A 188 14.53 -23.73 22.72
N CYS A 189 13.78 -24.52 23.51
CA CYS A 189 13.10 -24.02 24.71
C CYS A 189 14.07 -23.49 25.77
N LEU A 190 15.21 -24.15 25.96
CA LEU A 190 16.20 -23.82 26.99
C LEU A 190 17.13 -22.66 26.57
N THR A 191 17.36 -22.49 25.27
CA THR A 191 18.31 -21.51 24.73
C THR A 191 17.64 -20.29 24.11
N SER A 192 16.30 -20.29 23.99
CA SER A 192 15.51 -19.25 23.30
C SER A 192 15.93 -19.01 21.84
N LEU A 193 16.48 -20.06 21.19
CA LEU A 193 16.89 -20.05 19.79
C LEU A 193 15.85 -20.68 18.89
#